data_651abc9a8a49183f6ad587400029458c
#
_entry.id   651abc9a8a49183f6ad587400029458c
#
_cell.length_a   1.000
_cell.length_b   1.000
_cell.length_c   1.000
_cell.angle_alpha   90.00
_cell.angle_beta   90.00
_cell.angle_gamma   90.00
#
_symmetry.space_group_name_H-M   'P 1'
#
loop_
_entity.id
_entity.type
_entity.pdbx_description
1 polymer ?
#
loop_
_entity_poly.entity_id
_entity_poly.type
_entity_poly.pdbx_seq_one_letter_code
_entity_poly.pdbx_strand_id
1 'polypeptide(L)'
;MKENIVSRRQFIAGAGAVLGAAVAGRSKAVASSNNSKSGSGSKIPFRYCLNTSTIRGQNLSLKEEIGIATKAGYNAFEPWVNKIHSYAGDGGDLKDIRKQINDSGLTVEGAISFFNWIVDDDKTRARGFEQAKRDMDILAQIGGKRIAAPPAGATRQAGLDLLKAAERYRALLEVGEQIGVIPQLEIWGSSKNLHLLGEAMFVVIESGHPKACMLPDVYHIYKGGSDFNGLKQISAHAIQVLHMNDYPADPPRATITDRDRVYPGDGIAPLTQIIRDLLANDSRAVLSLELFNPDLWKQDPLAVAKTGLAKMKDAVGKALDVS
;
A
#
# COMPACT_ATOMS: atom_id res chain seq x y z
N MET A 1 58.43 5.16 -0.49
CA MET A 1 57.52 5.13 -1.65
C MET A 1 56.44 6.18 -1.37
N LYS A 2 56.39 7.21 -2.24
CA LYS A 2 55.54 8.40 -2.01
C LYS A 2 54.14 8.14 -2.58
N GLU A 3 53.14 8.28 -1.76
CA GLU A 3 51.74 8.23 -2.19
C GLU A 3 51.37 9.54 -2.90
N ASN A 4 50.81 9.42 -4.11
CA ASN A 4 50.30 10.56 -4.87
C ASN A 4 48.82 10.76 -4.53
N ILE A 5 48.54 11.84 -3.79
CA ILE A 5 47.19 12.37 -3.56
C ILE A 5 46.83 13.24 -4.77
N VAL A 6 45.85 12.80 -5.58
CA VAL A 6 45.31 13.61 -6.69
C VAL A 6 44.17 14.49 -6.18
N SER A 7 44.38 15.78 -6.18
CA SER A 7 43.45 16.85 -5.79
C SER A 7 42.36 17.06 -6.85
N ARG A 8 41.09 17.09 -6.41
CA ARG A 8 39.94 17.51 -7.20
C ARG A 8 39.87 19.05 -7.31
N ARG A 9 40.54 19.63 -8.29
CA ARG A 9 40.26 21.02 -8.75
C ARG A 9 40.92 21.20 -10.10
N GLN A 10 40.09 21.18 -11.16
CA GLN A 10 40.31 21.92 -12.43
C GLN A 10 39.47 21.31 -13.55
N PHE A 11 38.32 21.91 -13.84
CA PHE A 11 37.74 21.94 -15.18
C PHE A 11 36.66 23.03 -15.22
N ILE A 12 37.09 24.26 -15.44
CA ILE A 12 36.26 25.32 -16.01
C ILE A 12 37.15 26.11 -16.92
N ALA A 13 36.91 26.06 -18.22
CA ALA A 13 37.03 27.14 -19.18
C ALA A 13 36.99 26.57 -20.62
N GLY A 14 36.04 27.03 -21.41
CA GLY A 14 35.94 26.75 -22.86
C GLY A 14 34.70 27.43 -23.43
N ALA A 15 34.75 28.77 -23.56
CA ALA A 15 33.73 29.54 -24.27
C ALA A 15 33.94 29.38 -25.77
N GLY A 16 32.85 29.12 -26.52
CA GLY A 16 32.82 29.16 -27.99
C GLY A 16 31.51 29.83 -28.44
N ALA A 17 31.62 31.08 -28.87
CA ALA A 17 30.53 31.83 -29.49
C ALA A 17 30.35 31.43 -30.94
N VAL A 18 29.11 31.18 -31.40
CA VAL A 18 28.77 31.18 -32.84
C VAL A 18 27.50 32.05 -32.99
N LEU A 19 27.72 33.14 -33.76
CA LEU A 19 26.67 34.01 -34.31
C LEU A 19 25.98 33.31 -35.49
N GLY A 20 24.67 33.47 -35.64
CA GLY A 20 23.95 33.02 -36.84
C GLY A 20 22.52 33.52 -36.90
N ALA A 21 22.33 34.66 -37.52
CA ALA A 21 21.22 35.19 -38.35
C ALA A 21 19.76 34.91 -38.00
N ALA A 22 19.07 36.01 -37.77
CA ALA A 22 17.61 36.17 -37.74
C ALA A 22 16.95 36.03 -39.13
N VAL A 23 15.86 35.24 -39.18
CA VAL A 23 14.88 35.34 -40.26
C VAL A 23 13.50 35.64 -39.62
N ALA A 24 12.98 36.86 -39.95
CA ALA A 24 11.67 37.32 -39.53
C ALA A 24 10.60 36.71 -40.42
N GLY A 25 9.72 35.87 -39.87
CA GLY A 25 8.48 35.42 -40.49
C GLY A 25 7.28 35.90 -39.70
N ARG A 26 6.55 36.92 -40.21
CA ARG A 26 5.27 37.37 -39.68
C ARG A 26 4.21 36.33 -39.98
N SER A 27 3.57 35.77 -39.02
CA SER A 27 2.30 35.07 -39.17
C SER A 27 1.26 35.67 -38.25
N LYS A 28 0.12 36.03 -38.84
CA LYS A 28 -1.01 36.68 -38.22
C LYS A 28 -1.67 35.80 -37.15
N ALA A 29 -1.87 36.37 -36.00
CA ALA A 29 -2.70 35.79 -34.94
C ALA A 29 -4.18 35.88 -35.37
N VAL A 30 -4.84 34.74 -35.48
CA VAL A 30 -6.30 34.63 -35.45
C VAL A 30 -6.70 34.31 -34.02
N ALA A 31 -7.25 35.28 -33.33
CA ALA A 31 -7.87 35.10 -32.03
C ALA A 31 -9.18 34.32 -32.21
N SER A 32 -9.21 33.07 -31.79
CA SER A 32 -10.45 32.33 -31.58
C SER A 32 -10.67 32.22 -30.07
N SER A 33 -11.54 33.05 -29.57
CA SER A 33 -12.08 32.99 -28.22
C SER A 33 -13.10 31.85 -28.14
N ASN A 34 -12.68 30.67 -27.74
CA ASN A 34 -13.61 29.66 -27.24
C ASN A 34 -13.42 29.50 -25.74
N ASN A 35 -14.26 30.27 -25.03
CA ASN A 35 -14.40 30.19 -23.59
C ASN A 35 -15.32 29.01 -23.26
N SER A 36 -14.82 27.78 -23.36
CA SER A 36 -15.48 26.62 -22.81
C SER A 36 -15.03 26.48 -21.36
N LYS A 37 -15.87 26.97 -20.45
CA LYS A 37 -15.80 26.56 -19.03
C LYS A 37 -16.04 25.05 -18.98
N SER A 38 -15.01 24.25 -19.16
CA SER A 38 -15.02 22.87 -18.73
C SER A 38 -14.96 22.89 -17.19
N GLY A 39 -16.09 22.58 -16.56
CA GLY A 39 -16.12 22.28 -15.13
C GLY A 39 -15.13 21.16 -14.86
N SER A 40 -13.96 21.48 -14.32
CA SER A 40 -13.03 20.50 -13.79
C SER A 40 -13.60 19.97 -12.48
N GLY A 41 -14.52 19.01 -12.57
CA GLY A 41 -14.72 18.10 -11.45
C GLY A 41 -13.37 17.43 -11.20
N SER A 42 -12.67 17.81 -10.15
CA SER A 42 -11.41 17.18 -9.77
C SER A 42 -11.67 15.69 -9.61
N LYS A 43 -11.14 14.88 -10.53
CA LYS A 43 -11.24 13.43 -10.40
C LYS A 43 -10.56 13.06 -9.09
N ILE A 44 -11.33 12.47 -8.16
CA ILE A 44 -10.79 11.92 -6.91
C ILE A 44 -9.63 11.01 -7.29
N PRO A 45 -8.39 11.29 -6.84
CA PRO A 45 -7.21 10.59 -7.35
C PRO A 45 -7.08 9.18 -6.78
N PHE A 46 -7.85 8.84 -5.75
CA PHE A 46 -7.76 7.56 -5.05
C PHE A 46 -8.75 6.53 -5.59
N ARG A 47 -8.33 5.29 -5.53
CA ARG A 47 -9.17 4.11 -5.74
C ARG A 47 -9.45 3.48 -4.37
N TYR A 48 -10.64 2.86 -4.24
CA TYR A 48 -11.08 2.27 -2.99
C TYR A 48 -11.06 0.75 -3.09
N CYS A 49 -10.42 0.10 -2.12
CA CYS A 49 -10.26 -1.33 -2.02
C CYS A 49 -11.00 -1.86 -0.77
N LEU A 50 -11.65 -3.01 -0.90
CA LEU A 50 -12.14 -3.77 0.23
C LEU A 50 -11.10 -4.83 0.62
N ASN A 51 -10.46 -4.67 1.77
CA ASN A 51 -9.74 -5.73 2.42
C ASN A 51 -10.73 -6.64 3.16
N THR A 52 -10.67 -7.94 2.86
CA THR A 52 -11.68 -8.88 3.35
C THR A 52 -11.57 -9.21 4.84
N SER A 53 -10.52 -8.73 5.53
CA SER A 53 -10.48 -8.68 7.00
C SER A 53 -11.73 -8.01 7.58
N THR A 54 -12.24 -6.98 6.89
CA THR A 54 -13.42 -6.19 7.30
C THR A 54 -14.70 -7.02 7.39
N ILE A 55 -14.81 -8.06 6.56
CA ILE A 55 -15.98 -8.98 6.49
C ILE A 55 -15.59 -10.43 6.79
N ARG A 56 -14.48 -10.65 7.48
CA ARG A 56 -13.93 -11.99 7.71
C ARG A 56 -14.79 -12.86 8.61
N GLY A 57 -15.45 -12.25 9.61
CA GLY A 57 -16.25 -12.97 10.59
C GLY A 57 -17.53 -13.59 10.01
N GLN A 58 -17.99 -13.14 8.84
CA GLN A 58 -19.14 -13.70 8.15
C GLN A 58 -18.84 -15.02 7.42
N ASN A 59 -17.56 -15.46 7.39
CA ASN A 59 -17.12 -16.74 6.83
C ASN A 59 -17.53 -16.98 5.37
N LEU A 60 -17.52 -15.94 4.56
CA LEU A 60 -17.88 -15.98 3.15
C LEU A 60 -16.85 -16.79 2.33
N SER A 61 -17.31 -17.43 1.26
CA SER A 61 -16.42 -17.98 0.24
C SER A 61 -15.74 -16.86 -0.56
N LEU A 62 -14.62 -17.16 -1.23
CA LEU A 62 -13.90 -16.21 -2.08
C LEU A 62 -14.81 -15.56 -3.14
N LYS A 63 -15.71 -16.34 -3.76
CA LYS A 63 -16.68 -15.85 -4.75
C LYS A 63 -17.69 -14.87 -4.15
N GLU A 64 -18.14 -15.13 -2.93
CA GLU A 64 -19.06 -14.25 -2.20
C GLU A 64 -18.37 -12.96 -1.79
N GLU A 65 -17.12 -13.02 -1.29
CA GLU A 65 -16.33 -11.82 -0.95
C GLU A 65 -16.15 -10.89 -2.17
N ILE A 66 -15.84 -11.44 -3.35
CA ILE A 66 -15.80 -10.70 -4.63
C ILE A 66 -17.17 -10.06 -4.94
N GLY A 67 -18.25 -10.85 -4.78
CA GLY A 67 -19.62 -10.37 -4.99
C GLY A 67 -20.01 -9.22 -4.05
N ILE A 68 -19.57 -9.24 -2.78
CA ILE A 68 -19.78 -8.15 -1.82
C ILE A 68 -19.01 -6.90 -2.25
N ALA A 69 -17.72 -7.02 -2.58
CA ALA A 69 -16.91 -5.89 -3.02
C ALA A 69 -17.53 -5.19 -4.25
N THR A 70 -17.99 -5.99 -5.22
CA THR A 70 -18.66 -5.51 -6.44
C THR A 70 -19.96 -4.79 -6.12
N LYS A 71 -20.86 -5.42 -5.36
CA LYS A 71 -22.19 -4.86 -5.01
C LYS A 71 -22.09 -3.62 -4.12
N ALA A 72 -21.03 -3.53 -3.31
CA ALA A 72 -20.76 -2.34 -2.50
C ALA A 72 -20.20 -1.16 -3.31
N GLY A 73 -19.64 -1.41 -4.51
CA GLY A 73 -19.12 -0.40 -5.43
C GLY A 73 -17.64 -0.06 -5.23
N TYR A 74 -16.85 -0.99 -4.70
CA TYR A 74 -15.39 -0.86 -4.65
C TYR A 74 -14.77 -0.96 -6.04
N ASN A 75 -13.55 -0.43 -6.20
CA ASN A 75 -12.76 -0.53 -7.42
C ASN A 75 -11.72 -1.66 -7.35
N ALA A 76 -11.42 -2.08 -6.13
CA ALA A 76 -10.37 -3.04 -5.85
C ALA A 76 -10.76 -3.99 -4.71
N PHE A 77 -10.04 -5.08 -4.64
CA PHE A 77 -10.28 -6.19 -3.74
C PHE A 77 -8.94 -6.68 -3.19
N GLU A 78 -8.86 -6.95 -1.90
CA GLU A 78 -7.68 -7.43 -1.20
C GLU A 78 -8.02 -8.64 -0.34
N PRO A 79 -7.91 -9.87 -0.89
CA PRO A 79 -8.24 -11.10 -0.19
C PRO A 79 -7.14 -11.56 0.77
N TRP A 80 -7.49 -12.47 1.67
CA TRP A 80 -6.53 -13.31 2.35
C TRP A 80 -6.09 -14.46 1.46
N VAL A 81 -4.78 -14.69 1.33
CA VAL A 81 -4.21 -15.72 0.43
C VAL A 81 -4.72 -17.12 0.78
N ASN A 82 -4.94 -17.43 2.06
CA ASN A 82 -5.49 -18.72 2.48
C ASN A 82 -6.88 -19.02 1.88
N LYS A 83 -7.69 -18.00 1.60
CA LYS A 83 -8.98 -18.18 0.89
C LYS A 83 -8.78 -18.61 -0.54
N ILE A 84 -7.74 -18.11 -1.21
CA ILE A 84 -7.39 -18.49 -2.58
C ILE A 84 -6.89 -19.93 -2.59
N HIS A 85 -6.00 -20.27 -1.63
CA HIS A 85 -5.51 -21.65 -1.47
C HIS A 85 -6.65 -22.64 -1.18
N SER A 86 -7.58 -22.30 -0.26
CA SER A 86 -8.73 -23.16 0.05
C SER A 86 -9.60 -23.36 -1.18
N TYR A 87 -9.93 -22.28 -1.92
CA TYR A 87 -10.73 -22.38 -3.13
C TYR A 87 -10.10 -23.32 -4.19
N ALA A 88 -8.79 -23.18 -4.43
CA ALA A 88 -8.07 -24.06 -5.36
C ALA A 88 -7.96 -25.50 -4.83
N GLY A 89 -7.71 -25.69 -3.53
CA GLY A 89 -7.62 -26.98 -2.87
C GLY A 89 -8.93 -27.77 -2.90
N ASP A 90 -10.07 -27.06 -2.89
CA ASP A 90 -11.41 -27.62 -3.01
C ASP A 90 -11.80 -27.92 -4.49
N GLY A 91 -10.85 -27.80 -5.43
CA GLY A 91 -11.04 -28.07 -6.85
C GLY A 91 -11.57 -26.89 -7.67
N GLY A 92 -11.56 -25.69 -7.12
CA GLY A 92 -11.96 -24.47 -7.84
C GLY A 92 -10.93 -24.04 -8.88
N ASP A 93 -11.39 -23.61 -10.07
CA ASP A 93 -10.52 -23.07 -11.11
C ASP A 93 -10.24 -21.56 -10.86
N LEU A 94 -8.97 -21.21 -10.67
CA LEU A 94 -8.54 -19.82 -10.46
C LEU A 94 -8.80 -18.92 -11.68
N LYS A 95 -8.92 -19.50 -12.89
CA LYS A 95 -9.34 -18.73 -14.08
C LYS A 95 -10.76 -18.23 -13.96
N ASP A 96 -11.65 -18.99 -13.33
CA ASP A 96 -13.03 -18.56 -13.06
C ASP A 96 -13.05 -17.38 -12.07
N ILE A 97 -12.22 -17.44 -11.02
CA ILE A 97 -12.04 -16.33 -10.08
C ILE A 97 -11.52 -15.09 -10.80
N ARG A 98 -10.46 -15.23 -11.60
CA ARG A 98 -9.91 -14.12 -12.39
C ARG A 98 -10.95 -13.53 -13.34
N LYS A 99 -11.73 -14.39 -14.00
CA LYS A 99 -12.82 -13.95 -14.87
C LYS A 99 -13.89 -13.17 -14.08
N GLN A 100 -14.35 -13.70 -12.94
CA GLN A 100 -15.32 -13.01 -12.08
C GLN A 100 -14.83 -11.64 -11.64
N ILE A 101 -13.57 -11.51 -11.22
CA ILE A 101 -12.94 -10.24 -10.83
C ILE A 101 -12.96 -9.26 -12.00
N ASN A 102 -12.52 -9.69 -13.17
CA ASN A 102 -12.46 -8.85 -14.37
C ASN A 102 -13.86 -8.40 -14.82
N ASP A 103 -14.82 -9.32 -14.90
CA ASP A 103 -16.21 -9.02 -15.29
C ASP A 103 -16.89 -8.04 -14.31
N SER A 104 -16.45 -8.05 -13.05
CA SER A 104 -16.94 -7.12 -12.01
C SER A 104 -16.26 -5.74 -12.06
N GLY A 105 -15.28 -5.52 -12.92
CA GLY A 105 -14.50 -4.30 -13.00
C GLY A 105 -13.58 -4.07 -11.80
N LEU A 106 -13.36 -5.10 -10.97
CA LEU A 106 -12.43 -5.07 -9.84
C LEU A 106 -10.99 -5.35 -10.29
N THR A 107 -10.04 -4.88 -9.48
CA THR A 107 -8.64 -5.30 -9.55
C THR A 107 -8.19 -5.86 -8.21
N VAL A 108 -7.27 -6.81 -8.21
CA VAL A 108 -6.62 -7.31 -6.98
C VAL A 108 -5.37 -6.47 -6.74
N GLU A 109 -5.44 -5.54 -5.80
CA GLU A 109 -4.32 -4.59 -5.54
C GLU A 109 -3.31 -5.14 -4.54
N GLY A 110 -3.74 -5.96 -3.62
CA GLY A 110 -2.92 -6.63 -2.61
C GLY A 110 -3.53 -7.95 -2.19
N ALA A 111 -2.84 -8.66 -1.32
CA ALA A 111 -3.39 -9.79 -0.56
C ALA A 111 -2.67 -9.90 0.79
N ILE A 112 -3.38 -10.42 1.79
CA ILE A 112 -2.86 -10.61 3.13
C ILE A 112 -2.23 -12.00 3.24
N SER A 113 -0.96 -12.04 3.67
CA SER A 113 -0.20 -13.26 3.95
C SER A 113 0.80 -13.05 5.09
N PHE A 114 1.28 -14.16 5.68
CA PHE A 114 2.13 -14.16 6.89
C PHE A 114 3.27 -15.17 6.77
N PHE A 115 4.15 -14.99 5.81
CA PHE A 115 5.35 -15.82 5.65
C PHE A 115 6.53 -15.25 6.44
N ASN A 116 7.36 -16.13 7.02
CA ASN A 116 8.47 -15.77 7.90
C ASN A 116 9.74 -15.37 7.09
N TRP A 117 9.67 -14.29 6.35
CA TRP A 117 10.75 -13.84 5.45
C TRP A 117 11.92 -13.17 6.19
N ILE A 118 11.63 -12.55 7.36
CA ILE A 118 12.52 -11.62 8.05
C ILE A 118 13.32 -12.23 9.20
N VAL A 119 12.94 -13.42 9.65
CA VAL A 119 13.52 -14.06 10.85
C VAL A 119 14.99 -14.43 10.70
N ASP A 120 15.74 -14.44 11.82
CA ASP A 120 17.17 -14.78 11.82
C ASP A 120 17.44 -16.27 11.59
N ASP A 121 16.55 -17.17 12.02
CA ASP A 121 16.70 -18.60 11.80
C ASP A 121 16.61 -18.95 10.32
N ASP A 122 17.73 -19.42 9.75
CA ASP A 122 17.87 -19.69 8.32
C ASP A 122 16.86 -20.73 7.80
N LYS A 123 16.57 -21.77 8.59
CA LYS A 123 15.64 -22.84 8.18
C LYS A 123 14.20 -22.33 8.14
N THR A 124 13.81 -21.55 9.15
CA THR A 124 12.47 -20.93 9.19
C THR A 124 12.31 -19.90 8.08
N ARG A 125 13.35 -19.09 7.83
CA ARG A 125 13.35 -18.11 6.75
C ARG A 125 13.26 -18.80 5.38
N ALA A 126 14.03 -19.85 5.13
CA ALA A 126 13.95 -20.62 3.88
C ALA A 126 12.53 -21.17 3.64
N ARG A 127 11.88 -21.75 4.67
CA ARG A 127 10.46 -22.16 4.57
C ARG A 127 9.52 -20.98 4.30
N GLY A 128 9.80 -19.83 4.91
CA GLY A 128 9.06 -18.59 4.69
C GLY A 128 9.14 -18.11 3.24
N PHE A 129 10.32 -18.19 2.62
CA PHE A 129 10.49 -17.85 1.20
C PHE A 129 9.76 -18.83 0.28
N GLU A 130 9.79 -20.14 0.57
CA GLU A 130 9.01 -21.11 -0.20
C GLU A 130 7.49 -20.90 -0.04
N GLN A 131 7.02 -20.49 1.14
CA GLN A 131 5.64 -20.07 1.32
C GLN A 131 5.33 -18.82 0.51
N ALA A 132 6.18 -17.79 0.58
CA ALA A 132 6.01 -16.55 -0.16
C ALA A 132 5.89 -16.80 -1.67
N LYS A 133 6.73 -17.68 -2.23
CA LYS A 133 6.64 -18.08 -3.65
C LYS A 133 5.28 -18.66 -3.99
N ARG A 134 4.81 -19.65 -3.22
CA ARG A 134 3.49 -20.26 -3.44
C ARG A 134 2.35 -19.26 -3.32
N ASP A 135 2.42 -18.38 -2.32
CA ASP A 135 1.40 -17.37 -2.06
C ASP A 135 1.35 -16.32 -3.17
N MET A 136 2.51 -15.87 -3.65
CA MET A 136 2.61 -14.95 -4.78
C MET A 136 2.16 -15.59 -6.11
N ASP A 137 2.54 -16.85 -6.34
CA ASP A 137 2.17 -17.57 -7.56
C ASP A 137 0.65 -17.76 -7.68
N ILE A 138 -0.01 -18.23 -6.60
CA ILE A 138 -1.47 -18.39 -6.61
C ILE A 138 -2.19 -17.04 -6.73
N LEU A 139 -1.63 -15.99 -6.13
CA LEU A 139 -2.16 -14.63 -6.22
C LEU A 139 -2.03 -14.06 -7.64
N ALA A 140 -0.91 -14.31 -8.33
CA ALA A 140 -0.70 -13.91 -9.72
C ALA A 140 -1.75 -14.50 -10.66
N GLN A 141 -2.17 -15.75 -10.42
CA GLN A 141 -3.15 -16.44 -11.24
C GLN A 141 -4.52 -15.76 -11.24
N ILE A 142 -4.90 -15.10 -10.15
CA ILE A 142 -6.13 -14.29 -10.07
C ILE A 142 -5.92 -12.80 -10.44
N GLY A 143 -4.71 -12.43 -10.87
CA GLY A 143 -4.38 -11.07 -11.31
C GLY A 143 -3.92 -10.14 -10.19
N GLY A 144 -3.49 -10.69 -9.04
CA GLY A 144 -2.95 -9.91 -7.94
C GLY A 144 -1.61 -9.25 -8.29
N LYS A 145 -1.38 -8.07 -7.74
CA LYS A 145 -0.20 -7.24 -8.05
C LYS A 145 0.80 -7.17 -6.92
N ARG A 146 0.32 -7.25 -5.68
CA ARG A 146 1.12 -7.05 -4.47
C ARG A 146 0.69 -8.02 -3.37
N ILE A 147 1.56 -8.22 -2.40
CA ILE A 147 1.28 -9.05 -1.24
C ILE A 147 1.87 -8.39 0.01
N ALA A 148 1.16 -8.44 1.12
CA ALA A 148 1.66 -7.94 2.40
C ALA A 148 2.86 -8.78 2.87
N ALA A 149 3.90 -8.11 3.34
CA ALA A 149 5.10 -8.69 3.92
C ALA A 149 5.36 -8.11 5.31
N PRO A 150 4.53 -8.45 6.31
CA PRO A 150 4.71 -8.02 7.69
C PRO A 150 5.94 -8.68 8.34
N PRO A 151 6.39 -8.22 9.54
CA PRO A 151 7.47 -8.82 10.29
C PRO A 151 7.08 -10.15 10.94
N ALA A 152 6.40 -11.03 10.19
CA ALA A 152 5.92 -12.32 10.67
C ALA A 152 7.06 -13.18 11.22
N GLY A 153 6.88 -13.74 12.42
CA GLY A 153 7.88 -14.51 13.13
C GLY A 153 8.93 -13.70 13.91
N ALA A 154 9.01 -12.36 13.67
CA ALA A 154 9.97 -11.47 14.37
C ALA A 154 9.29 -10.40 15.24
N THR A 155 8.05 -10.63 15.66
CA THR A 155 7.24 -9.61 16.35
C THR A 155 7.48 -9.52 17.86
N ARG A 156 7.96 -10.59 18.50
CA ARG A 156 7.97 -10.70 19.96
C ARG A 156 9.27 -10.24 20.64
N GLN A 157 10.39 -10.37 19.96
CA GLN A 157 11.71 -10.06 20.49
C GLN A 157 12.31 -8.89 19.72
N ALA A 158 12.69 -7.83 20.44
CA ALA A 158 13.36 -6.67 19.84
C ALA A 158 14.81 -6.98 19.46
N GLY A 159 15.40 -6.13 18.62
CA GLY A 159 16.82 -6.21 18.27
C GLY A 159 17.11 -6.85 16.92
N LEU A 160 16.12 -6.91 16.03
CA LEU A 160 16.34 -7.30 14.64
C LEU A 160 17.36 -6.36 13.99
N ASP A 161 18.37 -6.91 13.34
CA ASP A 161 19.31 -6.17 12.52
C ASP A 161 18.59 -5.65 11.24
N LEU A 162 18.39 -4.34 11.17
CA LEU A 162 17.65 -3.73 10.06
C LEU A 162 18.39 -3.82 8.72
N LEU A 163 19.75 -3.86 8.70
CA LEU A 163 20.49 -4.07 7.46
C LEU A 163 20.28 -5.50 6.94
N LYS A 164 20.33 -6.50 7.81
CA LYS A 164 19.97 -7.87 7.42
C LYS A 164 18.52 -7.99 6.97
N ALA A 165 17.61 -7.25 7.61
CA ALA A 165 16.22 -7.18 7.19
C ALA A 165 16.11 -6.60 5.78
N ALA A 166 16.89 -5.56 5.45
CA ALA A 166 16.93 -4.97 4.12
C ALA A 166 17.47 -5.93 3.05
N GLU A 167 18.55 -6.67 3.34
CA GLU A 167 19.06 -7.72 2.46
C GLU A 167 18.00 -8.81 2.19
N ARG A 168 17.29 -9.24 3.23
CA ARG A 168 16.21 -10.23 3.13
C ARG A 168 15.01 -9.71 2.36
N TYR A 169 14.66 -8.43 2.54
CA TYR A 169 13.60 -7.79 1.80
C TYR A 169 13.97 -7.65 0.31
N ARG A 170 15.22 -7.30 0.00
CA ARG A 170 15.72 -7.32 -1.38
C ARG A 170 15.55 -8.69 -2.04
N ALA A 171 15.99 -9.74 -1.37
CA ALA A 171 15.85 -11.11 -1.89
C ALA A 171 14.36 -11.50 -2.10
N LEU A 172 13.47 -11.07 -1.20
CA LEU A 172 12.04 -11.30 -1.34
C LEU A 172 11.45 -10.53 -2.53
N LEU A 173 11.88 -9.30 -2.76
CA LEU A 173 11.50 -8.49 -3.92
C LEU A 173 11.96 -9.10 -5.25
N GLU A 174 13.16 -9.66 -5.29
CA GLU A 174 13.70 -10.37 -6.47
C GLU A 174 12.83 -11.60 -6.81
N VAL A 175 12.38 -12.34 -5.80
CA VAL A 175 11.41 -13.44 -5.99
C VAL A 175 10.07 -12.90 -6.51
N GLY A 176 9.56 -11.84 -5.90
CA GLY A 176 8.30 -11.22 -6.31
C GLY A 176 8.34 -10.66 -7.73
N GLU A 177 9.48 -10.09 -8.15
CA GLU A 177 9.66 -9.59 -9.51
C GLU A 177 9.61 -10.70 -10.56
N GLN A 178 10.20 -11.86 -10.28
CA GLN A 178 10.14 -13.04 -11.16
C GLN A 178 8.73 -13.57 -11.35
N ILE A 179 7.88 -13.51 -10.31
CA ILE A 179 6.50 -13.98 -10.34
C ILE A 179 5.54 -12.89 -10.88
N GLY A 180 5.92 -11.62 -10.75
CA GLY A 180 5.08 -10.49 -11.12
C GLY A 180 4.18 -9.98 -9.99
N VAL A 181 4.45 -10.35 -8.74
CA VAL A 181 3.75 -9.90 -7.52
C VAL A 181 4.76 -9.27 -6.57
N ILE A 182 4.57 -8.00 -6.20
CA ILE A 182 5.53 -7.26 -5.39
C ILE A 182 5.15 -7.36 -3.91
N PRO A 183 6.02 -7.92 -3.06
CA PRO A 183 5.83 -7.86 -1.62
C PRO A 183 5.97 -6.42 -1.11
N GLN A 184 4.98 -5.94 -0.35
CA GLN A 184 4.98 -4.63 0.30
C GLN A 184 5.36 -4.82 1.77
N LEU A 185 6.40 -4.14 2.22
CA LEU A 185 6.82 -4.19 3.61
C LEU A 185 5.75 -3.54 4.49
N GLU A 186 5.09 -4.34 5.30
CA GLU A 186 4.01 -3.89 6.16
C GLU A 186 4.54 -3.49 7.54
N ILE A 187 4.09 -2.32 8.03
CA ILE A 187 4.35 -1.87 9.40
C ILE A 187 3.33 -2.51 10.35
N TRP A 188 3.83 -3.09 11.47
CA TRP A 188 2.97 -3.66 12.52
C TRP A 188 3.21 -3.00 13.86
N GLY A 189 2.30 -2.13 14.28
CA GLY A 189 2.44 -1.31 15.49
C GLY A 189 2.53 -2.09 16.81
N SER A 190 2.04 -3.33 16.85
CA SER A 190 2.17 -4.20 18.03
C SER A 190 3.48 -5.01 18.05
N SER A 191 4.25 -5.01 16.97
CA SER A 191 5.52 -5.70 16.86
C SER A 191 6.61 -5.01 17.69
N LYS A 192 7.67 -5.74 18.01
CA LYS A 192 8.91 -5.21 18.60
C LYS A 192 9.93 -4.79 17.55
N ASN A 193 9.69 -5.13 16.27
CA ASN A 193 10.50 -4.76 15.12
C ASN A 193 9.58 -4.29 13.99
N LEU A 194 10.00 -3.33 13.19
CA LEU A 194 9.22 -2.72 12.11
C LEU A 194 7.87 -2.18 12.59
N HIS A 195 7.85 -1.57 13.77
CA HIS A 195 6.68 -0.92 14.35
C HIS A 195 6.64 0.59 14.10
N LEU A 196 7.76 1.15 13.66
CA LEU A 196 7.89 2.57 13.34
C LEU A 196 8.03 2.79 11.83
N LEU A 197 7.48 3.90 11.34
CA LEU A 197 7.65 4.33 9.94
C LEU A 197 9.14 4.41 9.54
N GLY A 198 9.98 4.96 10.43
CA GLY A 198 11.42 5.09 10.18
C GLY A 198 12.13 3.76 10.04
N GLU A 199 11.79 2.74 10.84
CA GLU A 199 12.35 1.38 10.72
C GLU A 199 11.95 0.73 9.39
N ALA A 200 10.66 0.81 9.02
CA ALA A 200 10.17 0.28 7.77
C ALA A 200 10.81 0.97 6.56
N MET A 201 10.89 2.30 6.58
CA MET A 201 11.55 3.06 5.49
C MET A 201 13.05 2.81 5.41
N PHE A 202 13.74 2.61 6.52
CA PHE A 202 15.13 2.18 6.52
C PHE A 202 15.29 0.90 5.72
N VAL A 203 14.51 -0.14 6.01
CA VAL A 203 14.55 -1.43 5.31
C VAL A 203 14.21 -1.27 3.82
N VAL A 204 13.20 -0.46 3.49
CA VAL A 204 12.83 -0.16 2.10
C VAL A 204 13.98 0.49 1.34
N ILE A 205 14.61 1.53 1.92
CA ILE A 205 15.71 2.28 1.29
C ILE A 205 16.96 1.39 1.13
N GLU A 206 17.39 0.76 2.23
CA GLU A 206 18.62 -0.04 2.26
C GLU A 206 18.51 -1.36 1.47
N SER A 207 17.29 -1.82 1.13
CA SER A 207 17.12 -2.92 0.19
C SER A 207 17.69 -2.61 -1.19
N GLY A 208 17.74 -1.33 -1.57
CA GLY A 208 18.27 -0.86 -2.86
C GLY A 208 17.52 -1.43 -4.08
N HIS A 209 16.32 -2.01 -3.90
CA HIS A 209 15.56 -2.60 -4.99
C HIS A 209 14.60 -1.56 -5.61
N PRO A 210 14.53 -1.42 -6.95
CA PRO A 210 13.74 -0.36 -7.59
C PRO A 210 12.23 -0.47 -7.36
N LYS A 211 11.72 -1.65 -7.00
CA LYS A 211 10.30 -1.89 -6.68
C LYS A 211 10.01 -1.93 -5.18
N ALA A 212 11.00 -1.57 -4.34
CA ALA A 212 10.79 -1.55 -2.89
C ALA A 212 9.70 -0.54 -2.51
N CYS A 213 8.78 -0.98 -1.69
CA CYS A 213 7.66 -0.17 -1.21
C CYS A 213 7.20 -0.65 0.17
N MET A 214 6.48 0.22 0.87
CA MET A 214 5.87 -0.13 2.14
C MET A 214 4.33 -0.18 2.02
N LEU A 215 3.72 -0.89 2.96
CA LEU A 215 2.28 -0.92 3.19
C LEU A 215 2.01 -0.24 4.54
N PRO A 216 1.78 1.08 4.56
CA PRO A 216 1.42 1.78 5.78
C PRO A 216 -0.04 1.50 6.14
N ASP A 217 -0.30 1.47 7.44
CA ASP A 217 -1.63 1.28 8.02
C ASP A 217 -1.87 2.34 9.10
N VAL A 218 -3.02 3.00 9.05
CA VAL A 218 -3.32 4.14 9.95
C VAL A 218 -3.29 3.71 11.42
N TYR A 219 -3.92 2.58 11.75
CA TYR A 219 -3.90 2.05 13.12
C TYR A 219 -2.48 1.63 13.54
N HIS A 220 -1.76 0.94 12.68
CA HIS A 220 -0.41 0.48 13.02
C HIS A 220 0.60 1.63 13.18
N ILE A 221 0.49 2.71 12.41
CA ILE A 221 1.29 3.92 12.62
C ILE A 221 1.02 4.49 14.02
N TYR A 222 -0.25 4.63 14.41
CA TYR A 222 -0.63 5.09 15.74
C TYR A 222 -0.16 4.13 16.83
N LYS A 223 -0.48 2.83 16.71
CA LYS A 223 -0.15 1.81 17.70
C LYS A 223 1.35 1.70 17.93
N GLY A 224 2.15 1.78 16.87
CA GLY A 224 3.61 1.74 16.91
C GLY A 224 4.25 2.98 17.53
N GLY A 225 3.56 4.12 17.47
CA GLY A 225 4.00 5.38 18.06
C GLY A 225 4.73 6.32 17.10
N SER A 226 4.65 6.09 15.81
CA SER A 226 5.13 7.05 14.81
C SER A 226 4.19 8.25 14.72
N ASP A 227 4.78 9.42 14.47
CA ASP A 227 4.02 10.62 14.10
C ASP A 227 3.60 10.53 12.63
N PHE A 228 2.34 10.87 12.33
CA PHE A 228 1.81 10.87 10.96
C PHE A 228 2.51 11.87 10.03
N ASN A 229 3.16 12.92 10.58
CA ASN A 229 4.01 13.81 9.77
C ASN A 229 5.15 13.08 9.05
N GLY A 230 5.52 11.89 9.51
CA GLY A 230 6.49 11.02 8.82
C GLY A 230 6.05 10.66 7.40
N LEU A 231 4.75 10.59 7.11
CA LEU A 231 4.22 10.29 5.78
C LEU A 231 4.62 11.35 4.73
N LYS A 232 4.83 12.60 5.13
CA LYS A 232 5.31 13.69 4.26
C LYS A 232 6.70 13.43 3.68
N GLN A 233 7.50 12.62 4.36
CA GLN A 233 8.88 12.31 3.96
C GLN A 233 8.94 11.10 3.00
N ILE A 234 7.80 10.44 2.74
CA ILE A 234 7.74 9.20 1.98
C ILE A 234 7.20 9.50 0.58
N SER A 235 7.96 9.14 -0.44
CA SER A 235 7.56 9.38 -1.83
C SER A 235 6.32 8.58 -2.23
N ALA A 236 5.56 9.07 -3.20
CA ALA A 236 4.42 8.36 -3.79
C ALA A 236 4.80 6.96 -4.32
N HIS A 237 6.03 6.78 -4.80
CA HIS A 237 6.53 5.49 -5.28
C HIS A 237 6.56 4.44 -4.17
N ALA A 238 6.89 4.84 -2.95
CA ALA A 238 7.01 3.93 -1.82
C ALA A 238 5.66 3.56 -1.18
N ILE A 239 4.56 4.28 -1.47
CA ILE A 239 3.21 3.97 -0.95
C ILE A 239 2.27 3.67 -2.11
N GLN A 240 2.03 2.39 -2.36
CA GLN A 240 1.14 1.93 -3.44
C GLN A 240 -0.27 1.59 -2.92
N VAL A 241 -0.36 1.12 -1.68
CA VAL A 241 -1.59 0.85 -0.94
C VAL A 241 -1.43 1.46 0.44
N LEU A 242 -2.51 2.03 0.99
CA LEU A 242 -2.62 2.43 2.39
C LEU A 242 -3.79 1.64 3.00
N HIS A 243 -3.55 0.90 4.07
CA HIS A 243 -4.63 0.35 4.89
C HIS A 243 -5.31 1.49 5.65
N MET A 244 -6.53 1.78 5.22
CA MET A 244 -7.33 2.86 5.76
C MET A 244 -8.31 2.34 6.79
N ASN A 245 -8.19 2.81 7.99
CA ASN A 245 -9.03 2.54 9.13
C ASN A 245 -9.01 3.76 10.06
N ASP A 246 -9.66 3.65 11.21
CA ASP A 246 -9.61 4.63 12.27
C ASP A 246 -9.57 3.89 13.62
N TYR A 247 -9.36 4.61 14.71
CA TYR A 247 -9.27 4.06 16.05
C TYR A 247 -9.88 5.03 17.06
N PRO A 248 -10.58 4.53 18.11
CA PRO A 248 -11.16 5.37 19.15
C PRO A 248 -10.09 5.95 20.09
N ALA A 249 -10.48 6.96 20.88
CA ALA A 249 -9.62 7.51 21.94
C ALA A 249 -9.46 6.54 23.12
N ASP A 250 -10.46 5.71 23.36
CA ASP A 250 -10.48 4.69 24.39
C ASP A 250 -10.84 3.33 23.76
N PRO A 251 -10.03 2.29 23.97
CA PRO A 251 -8.88 2.18 24.88
C PRO A 251 -7.65 3.00 24.39
N PRO A 252 -6.75 3.41 25.33
CA PRO A 252 -5.57 4.20 24.96
C PRO A 252 -4.56 3.37 24.15
N ARG A 253 -3.63 4.05 23.46
CA ARG A 253 -2.63 3.45 22.55
C ARG A 253 -1.90 2.24 23.14
N ALA A 254 -1.61 2.23 24.43
CA ALA A 254 -0.90 1.13 25.08
C ALA A 254 -1.67 -0.19 25.03
N THR A 255 -2.99 -0.15 25.17
CA THR A 255 -3.87 -1.32 25.34
C THR A 255 -4.77 -1.59 24.14
N ILE A 256 -4.99 -0.61 23.25
CA ILE A 256 -5.78 -0.77 22.03
C ILE A 256 -5.27 -1.94 21.17
N THR A 257 -6.18 -2.65 20.56
CA THR A 257 -5.91 -3.83 19.70
C THR A 257 -6.54 -3.64 18.32
N ASP A 258 -6.20 -4.50 17.37
CA ASP A 258 -6.80 -4.51 16.02
C ASP A 258 -8.33 -4.63 16.05
N ARG A 259 -8.90 -5.23 17.12
CA ARG A 259 -10.35 -5.42 17.28
C ARG A 259 -11.08 -4.14 17.61
N ASP A 260 -10.36 -3.11 18.00
CA ASP A 260 -10.91 -1.80 18.38
C ASP A 260 -10.94 -0.83 17.20
N ARG A 261 -10.44 -1.24 16.03
CA ARG A 261 -10.50 -0.44 14.80
C ARG A 261 -11.95 -0.13 14.43
N VAL A 262 -12.18 1.11 14.00
CA VAL A 262 -13.50 1.62 13.58
C VAL A 262 -13.44 2.12 12.13
N TYR A 263 -14.59 2.44 11.55
CA TYR A 263 -14.62 3.02 10.21
C TYR A 263 -13.87 4.36 10.14
N PRO A 264 -13.28 4.68 8.98
CA PRO A 264 -12.66 5.98 8.75
C PRO A 264 -13.60 7.13 9.10
N GLY A 265 -13.15 8.02 9.99
CA GLY A 265 -13.91 9.18 10.47
C GLY A 265 -14.81 8.91 11.69
N ASP A 266 -14.85 7.70 12.22
CA ASP A 266 -15.56 7.38 13.48
C ASP A 266 -14.62 7.36 14.70
N GLY A 267 -13.34 7.63 14.50
CA GLY A 267 -12.32 7.68 15.55
C GLY A 267 -11.61 9.04 15.62
N ILE A 268 -10.36 8.99 16.06
CA ILE A 268 -9.53 10.17 16.30
C ILE A 268 -8.30 10.29 15.37
N ALA A 269 -8.18 9.40 14.39
CA ALA A 269 -7.09 9.46 13.43
C ALA A 269 -7.13 10.77 12.63
N PRO A 270 -5.99 11.43 12.37
CA PRO A 270 -5.93 12.67 11.61
C PRO A 270 -6.08 12.43 10.10
N LEU A 271 -7.16 11.75 9.67
CA LEU A 271 -7.34 11.27 8.30
C LEU A 271 -7.29 12.39 7.26
N THR A 272 -7.86 13.56 7.58
CA THR A 272 -7.78 14.73 6.71
C THR A 272 -6.33 15.13 6.41
N GLN A 273 -5.48 15.13 7.44
CA GLN A 273 -4.06 15.45 7.28
C GLN A 273 -3.32 14.35 6.51
N ILE A 274 -3.55 13.07 6.84
CA ILE A 274 -2.96 11.92 6.14
C ILE A 274 -3.26 11.98 4.64
N ILE A 275 -4.53 12.19 4.27
CA ILE A 275 -4.95 12.25 2.87
C ILE A 275 -4.31 13.45 2.16
N ARG A 276 -4.23 14.62 2.80
CA ARG A 276 -3.56 15.80 2.24
C ARG A 276 -2.08 15.58 2.03
N ASP A 277 -1.40 14.92 2.97
CA ASP A 277 0.03 14.61 2.85
C ASP A 277 0.29 13.64 1.70
N LEU A 278 -0.57 12.65 1.50
CA LEU A 278 -0.52 11.79 0.32
C LEU A 278 -0.71 12.57 -0.98
N LEU A 279 -1.69 13.48 -1.02
CA LEU A 279 -1.95 14.32 -2.20
C LEU A 279 -0.79 15.26 -2.51
N ALA A 280 -0.20 15.89 -1.47
CA ALA A 280 0.95 16.77 -1.61
C ALA A 280 2.19 16.06 -2.18
N ASN A 281 2.29 14.76 -1.98
CA ASN A 281 3.35 13.90 -2.52
C ASN A 281 2.95 13.26 -3.86
N ASP A 282 1.88 13.74 -4.53
CA ASP A 282 1.36 13.17 -5.79
C ASP A 282 1.00 11.67 -5.70
N SER A 283 0.67 11.18 -4.50
CA SER A 283 0.33 9.78 -4.30
C SER A 283 -1.00 9.42 -4.98
N ARG A 284 -0.99 8.28 -5.65
CA ARG A 284 -2.17 7.62 -6.25
C ARG A 284 -2.44 6.30 -5.55
N ALA A 285 -2.07 6.19 -4.28
CA ALA A 285 -2.24 4.99 -3.50
C ALA A 285 -3.70 4.50 -3.52
N VAL A 286 -3.85 3.19 -3.52
CA VAL A 286 -5.16 2.57 -3.30
C VAL A 286 -5.45 2.64 -1.80
N LEU A 287 -6.59 3.18 -1.43
CA LEU A 287 -7.06 3.19 -0.04
C LEU A 287 -7.81 1.88 0.21
N SER A 288 -7.28 1.02 1.07
CA SER A 288 -7.83 -0.30 1.37
C SER A 288 -8.45 -0.33 2.76
N LEU A 289 -9.75 -0.55 2.83
CA LEU A 289 -10.49 -0.62 4.10
C LEU A 289 -10.14 -1.90 4.84
N GLU A 290 -9.38 -1.80 5.93
CA GLU A 290 -8.99 -2.95 6.74
C GLU A 290 -9.44 -2.80 8.20
N LEU A 291 -10.46 -3.59 8.58
CA LEU A 291 -11.01 -3.61 9.93
C LEU A 291 -11.05 -5.04 10.48
N PHE A 292 -10.81 -5.16 11.80
CA PHE A 292 -10.86 -6.43 12.53
C PHE A 292 -11.92 -6.41 13.64
N ASN A 293 -12.93 -5.54 13.51
CA ASN A 293 -13.92 -5.29 14.54
C ASN A 293 -14.97 -6.42 14.61
N PRO A 294 -15.08 -7.14 15.75
CA PRO A 294 -16.02 -8.26 15.89
C PRO A 294 -17.49 -7.86 15.81
N ASP A 295 -17.84 -6.60 16.10
CA ASP A 295 -19.22 -6.15 16.02
C ASP A 295 -19.67 -5.92 14.57
N LEU A 296 -18.74 -5.57 13.69
CA LEU A 296 -18.97 -5.54 12.25
C LEU A 296 -19.14 -6.96 11.68
N TRP A 297 -18.41 -7.93 12.23
CA TRP A 297 -18.50 -9.32 11.79
C TRP A 297 -19.83 -10.01 12.10
N LYS A 298 -20.67 -9.41 12.98
CA LYS A 298 -22.03 -9.88 13.30
C LYS A 298 -23.11 -9.30 12.39
N GLN A 299 -22.75 -8.32 11.56
CA GLN A 299 -23.67 -7.58 10.69
C GLN A 299 -23.71 -8.15 9.27
N ASP A 300 -24.68 -7.70 8.48
CA ASP A 300 -24.76 -8.03 7.06
C ASP A 300 -23.48 -7.54 6.32
N PRO A 301 -22.75 -8.42 5.62
CA PRO A 301 -21.47 -8.08 5.02
C PRO A 301 -21.58 -7.00 3.93
N LEU A 302 -22.71 -6.93 3.22
CA LEU A 302 -22.91 -5.89 2.20
C LEU A 302 -23.17 -4.53 2.84
N ALA A 303 -23.90 -4.48 3.94
CA ALA A 303 -24.12 -3.25 4.70
C ALA A 303 -22.79 -2.74 5.29
N VAL A 304 -21.97 -3.63 5.87
CA VAL A 304 -20.63 -3.30 6.39
C VAL A 304 -19.74 -2.72 5.28
N ALA A 305 -19.67 -3.39 4.13
CA ALA A 305 -18.85 -2.95 3.02
C ALA A 305 -19.31 -1.60 2.43
N LYS A 306 -20.62 -1.38 2.25
CA LYS A 306 -21.19 -0.11 1.78
C LYS A 306 -20.93 1.03 2.74
N THR A 307 -21.14 0.82 4.04
CA THR A 307 -20.86 1.82 5.07
C THR A 307 -19.38 2.20 5.05
N GLY A 308 -18.48 1.21 5.01
CA GLY A 308 -17.06 1.45 4.95
C GLY A 308 -16.64 2.28 3.73
N LEU A 309 -17.16 1.96 2.54
CA LEU A 309 -16.89 2.75 1.34
C LEU A 309 -17.39 4.19 1.45
N ALA A 310 -18.60 4.38 2.01
CA ALA A 310 -19.16 5.71 2.22
C ALA A 310 -18.28 6.54 3.17
N LYS A 311 -17.83 5.95 4.28
CA LYS A 311 -16.94 6.57 5.25
C LYS A 311 -15.57 6.95 4.67
N MET A 312 -14.97 6.06 3.87
CA MET A 312 -13.72 6.37 3.15
C MET A 312 -13.89 7.55 2.20
N LYS A 313 -14.98 7.58 1.42
CA LYS A 313 -15.27 8.68 0.48
C LYS A 313 -15.51 10.00 1.21
N ASP A 314 -16.24 9.99 2.33
CA ASP A 314 -16.47 11.17 3.17
C ASP A 314 -15.14 11.73 3.72
N ALA A 315 -14.26 10.87 4.26
CA ALA A 315 -12.95 11.28 4.75
C ALA A 315 -12.08 11.91 3.64
N VAL A 316 -12.12 11.36 2.43
CA VAL A 316 -11.41 11.93 1.26
C VAL A 316 -12.06 13.25 0.84
N GLY A 317 -13.40 13.33 0.80
CA GLY A 317 -14.13 14.57 0.49
C GLY A 317 -13.73 15.70 1.44
N LYS A 318 -13.76 15.46 2.75
CA LYS A 318 -13.32 16.43 3.78
C LYS A 318 -11.88 16.91 3.60
N ALA A 319 -11.01 16.07 3.10
CA ALA A 319 -9.62 16.48 2.83
C ALA A 319 -9.50 17.37 1.59
N LEU A 320 -10.38 17.21 0.60
CA LEU A 320 -10.41 18.00 -0.64
C LEU A 320 -11.15 19.33 -0.49
N ASP A 321 -12.21 19.42 0.34
CA ASP A 321 -13.11 20.58 0.45
C ASP A 321 -12.50 21.80 1.18
N VAL A 322 -11.33 21.69 1.79
CA VAL A 322 -10.67 22.76 2.58
C VAL A 322 -9.48 23.38 1.83
N SER A 323 -9.40 23.22 0.52
CA SER A 323 -8.38 23.85 -0.33
C SER A 323 -8.86 25.12 -1.01
#